data_8a888d8ec10960183714281a09b730e7
#
_entry.id   8a888d8ec10960183714281a09b730e7
#
_cell.length_a   1.000
_cell.length_b   1.000
_cell.length_c   1.000
_cell.angle_alpha   90.00
_cell.angle_beta   90.00
_cell.angle_gamma   90.00
#
_symmetry.space_group_name_H-M   'P 1'
#
loop_
_entity.id
_entity.type
_entity.pdbx_description
1 polymer ?
#
loop_
_entity_poly.entity_id
_entity_poly.type
_entity_poly.pdbx_seq_one_letter_code
_entity_poly.pdbx_strand_id
1 'polypeptide(L)'
;DMNNLMKDIIAGKTRVVMKTEKLRGKAIVRGGRGTAIRTMGLLGGIFSYAIEAGIVDQNPTHGLKKPRYRVRDRRLSEAEYRTLGRILKEVQDDSHYGIHAEILRLIALTGCRRGEIIGLKWSEVDIEGSCLRLKDSKEGASVRPVGLPVIEYLEAARSKRNGTFVFPGQGQDNAVGNFPQSWKKLFSDTPLWDVTPHVLRHSFASIANDLGFTEITIAALIGHAKGSVTSKYVHTLDSTLIMAADTVSGYVK
;
A
#
# COMPACT_ATOMS: atom_id res chain seq x y z
N ASP A 1 20.10 25.33 16.05
CA ASP A 1 20.24 24.10 16.82
C ASP A 1 19.18 23.09 16.34
N MET A 2 19.64 21.91 15.87
CA MET A 2 18.80 20.85 15.32
C MET A 2 17.82 20.25 16.33
N ASN A 3 18.18 20.25 17.62
CA ASN A 3 17.28 19.82 18.69
C ASN A 3 16.06 20.74 18.81
N ASN A 4 16.26 22.04 18.74
CA ASN A 4 15.17 23.00 18.83
C ASN A 4 14.27 22.92 17.59
N LEU A 5 14.85 22.82 16.38
CA LEU A 5 14.09 22.59 15.17
C LEU A 5 13.23 21.31 15.27
N MET A 6 13.79 20.21 15.76
CA MET A 6 13.05 18.95 15.95
C MET A 6 11.88 19.13 16.93
N LYS A 7 12.09 19.82 18.07
CA LYS A 7 11.06 20.12 19.05
C LYS A 7 9.95 21.01 18.46
N ASP A 8 10.32 22.02 17.69
CA ASP A 8 9.37 22.94 17.05
C ASP A 8 8.53 22.24 15.97
N ILE A 9 9.13 21.34 15.20
CA ILE A 9 8.37 20.48 14.28
C ILE A 9 7.40 19.57 15.03
N ILE A 10 7.83 18.95 16.13
CA ILE A 10 6.97 18.08 16.95
C ILE A 10 5.79 18.88 17.53
N ALA A 11 6.03 20.07 18.02
CA ALA A 11 5.03 20.98 18.59
C ALA A 11 4.10 21.61 17.53
N GLY A 12 4.40 21.42 16.23
CA GLY A 12 3.62 22.00 15.14
C GLY A 12 3.86 23.49 14.90
N LYS A 13 4.88 24.11 15.50
CA LYS A 13 5.23 25.52 15.28
C LYS A 13 5.64 25.82 13.84
N THR A 14 6.11 24.79 13.11
CA THR A 14 6.46 24.87 11.69
C THR A 14 5.26 24.60 10.76
N ARG A 15 4.04 24.64 11.30
CA ARG A 15 2.81 24.44 10.52
C ARG A 15 2.65 25.54 9.49
N VAL A 16 2.47 25.12 8.23
CA VAL A 16 2.25 26.03 7.10
C VAL A 16 1.19 25.44 6.17
N VAL A 17 0.33 26.31 5.63
CA VAL A 17 -0.59 26.01 4.55
C VAL A 17 -0.32 27.02 3.44
N MET A 18 0.16 26.55 2.29
CA MET A 18 0.48 27.39 1.13
C MET A 18 -0.27 26.93 -0.11
N LYS A 19 -0.72 27.88 -0.94
CA LYS A 19 -1.14 27.60 -2.31
C LYS A 19 0.07 27.14 -3.12
N THR A 20 -0.10 26.13 -3.97
CA THR A 20 0.90 25.73 -4.95
C THR A 20 0.49 26.22 -6.34
N GLU A 21 1.40 26.20 -7.30
CA GLU A 21 1.15 26.57 -8.70
C GLU A 21 0.14 25.64 -9.40
N LYS A 22 -0.09 24.46 -8.86
CA LYS A 22 -1.09 23.51 -9.39
C LYS A 22 -2.50 24.04 -9.16
N LEU A 23 -3.37 23.92 -10.17
CA LEU A 23 -4.79 24.26 -10.06
C LEU A 23 -5.40 23.60 -8.81
N ARG A 24 -5.95 24.42 -7.89
CA ARG A 24 -6.48 24.01 -6.58
C ARG A 24 -5.47 23.31 -5.65
N GLY A 25 -4.16 23.36 -5.97
CA GLY A 25 -3.10 22.75 -5.18
C GLY A 25 -2.85 23.50 -3.86
N LYS A 26 -2.68 22.74 -2.76
CA LYS A 26 -2.28 23.24 -1.44
C LYS A 26 -1.17 22.36 -0.89
N ALA A 27 -0.07 22.96 -0.44
CA ALA A 27 0.91 22.31 0.40
C ALA A 27 0.53 22.51 1.87
N ILE A 28 0.35 21.42 2.61
CA ILE A 28 -0.06 21.45 4.02
C ILE A 28 1.01 20.74 4.83
N VAL A 29 1.76 21.52 5.63
CA VAL A 29 2.71 21.00 6.61
C VAL A 29 2.05 21.09 7.99
N ARG A 30 1.91 19.96 8.67
CA ARG A 30 1.23 19.88 9.98
C ARG A 30 2.19 19.73 11.15
N GLY A 31 3.44 19.36 10.90
CA GLY A 31 4.39 19.01 11.96
C GLY A 31 4.12 17.62 12.55
N GLY A 32 4.49 17.46 13.83
CA GLY A 32 4.34 16.21 14.59
C GLY A 32 5.54 15.28 14.51
N ARG A 33 5.54 14.24 15.38
CA ARG A 33 6.67 13.28 15.54
C ARG A 33 7.15 12.65 14.25
N GLY A 34 6.23 12.15 13.42
CA GLY A 34 6.57 11.50 12.15
C GLY A 34 7.21 12.45 11.13
N THR A 35 6.77 13.71 11.10
CA THR A 35 7.39 14.74 10.26
C THR A 35 8.80 15.06 10.77
N ALA A 36 8.97 15.27 12.08
CA ALA A 36 10.27 15.54 12.69
C ALA A 36 11.29 14.43 12.40
N ILE A 37 10.91 13.15 12.54
CA ILE A 37 11.79 12.02 12.26
C ILE A 37 12.27 12.03 10.80
N ARG A 38 11.34 12.25 9.85
CA ARG A 38 11.68 12.30 8.42
C ARG A 38 12.55 13.50 8.08
N THR A 39 12.22 14.68 8.62
CA THR A 39 13.02 15.91 8.41
C THR A 39 14.44 15.74 8.94
N MET A 40 14.59 15.24 10.17
CA MET A 40 15.92 14.97 10.73
C MET A 40 16.68 13.88 9.98
N GLY A 41 15.98 12.90 9.40
CA GLY A 41 16.60 11.89 8.52
C GLY A 41 17.11 12.49 7.22
N LEU A 42 16.30 13.32 6.57
CA LEU A 42 16.68 14.01 5.34
C LEU A 42 17.87 14.98 5.57
N LEU A 43 17.81 15.79 6.61
CA LEU A 43 18.90 16.70 6.98
C LEU A 43 20.20 15.91 7.27
N GLY A 44 20.08 14.76 7.96
CA GLY A 44 21.23 13.89 8.20
C GLY A 44 21.89 13.43 6.91
N GLY A 45 21.11 13.02 5.90
CA GLY A 45 21.63 12.64 4.57
C GLY A 45 22.26 13.84 3.84
N ILE A 46 21.62 15.00 3.87
CA ILE A 46 22.15 16.23 3.25
C ILE A 46 23.51 16.62 3.88
N PHE A 47 23.61 16.62 5.21
CA PHE A 47 24.87 16.96 5.88
C PHE A 47 25.95 15.90 5.68
N SER A 48 25.60 14.62 5.60
CA SER A 48 26.58 13.57 5.23
C SER A 48 27.14 13.81 3.83
N TYR A 49 26.29 14.10 2.86
CA TYR A 49 26.73 14.47 1.50
C TYR A 49 27.60 15.75 1.52
N ALA A 50 27.23 16.77 2.29
CA ALA A 50 27.99 18.00 2.39
C ALA A 50 29.40 17.78 3.00
N ILE A 51 29.56 16.83 3.91
CA ILE A 51 30.89 16.40 4.41
C ILE A 51 31.69 15.72 3.30
N GLU A 52 31.09 14.78 2.58
CA GLU A 52 31.74 14.12 1.44
C GLU A 52 32.17 15.10 0.36
N ALA A 53 31.39 16.15 0.14
CA ALA A 53 31.69 17.22 -0.81
C ALA A 53 32.66 18.29 -0.26
N GLY A 54 33.17 18.18 0.96
CA GLY A 54 34.08 19.13 1.60
C GLY A 54 33.47 20.51 1.93
N ILE A 55 32.13 20.59 2.02
CA ILE A 55 31.40 21.85 2.26
C ILE A 55 31.29 22.16 3.76
N VAL A 56 31.17 21.15 4.59
CA VAL A 56 31.10 21.25 6.05
C VAL A 56 31.91 20.15 6.71
N ASP A 57 32.43 20.39 7.92
CA ASP A 57 33.28 19.43 8.64
C ASP A 57 32.47 18.48 9.53
N GLN A 58 31.25 18.85 9.92
CA GLN A 58 30.46 18.10 10.88
C GLN A 58 28.98 18.03 10.49
N ASN A 59 28.36 16.92 10.87
CA ASN A 59 26.92 16.73 10.70
C ASN A 59 26.19 17.11 11.98
N PRO A 60 25.44 18.25 12.00
CA PRO A 60 24.77 18.73 13.21
C PRO A 60 23.58 17.85 13.62
N THR A 61 23.23 16.83 12.85
CA THR A 61 22.20 15.86 13.23
C THR A 61 22.79 14.63 13.94
N HIS A 62 24.11 14.51 14.02
CA HIS A 62 24.76 13.44 14.78
C HIS A 62 24.39 13.53 16.27
N GLY A 63 24.15 12.39 16.88
CA GLY A 63 23.79 12.31 18.31
C GLY A 63 22.35 12.75 18.65
N LEU A 64 21.55 13.21 17.67
CA LEU A 64 20.15 13.53 17.91
C LEU A 64 19.32 12.30 18.29
N LYS A 65 18.73 12.30 19.48
CA LYS A 65 17.78 11.27 19.92
C LYS A 65 16.43 11.51 19.23
N LYS A 66 16.24 10.86 18.07
CA LYS A 66 14.96 10.93 17.34
C LYS A 66 13.86 10.19 18.12
N PRO A 67 12.62 10.70 18.14
CA PRO A 67 11.48 9.97 18.70
C PRO A 67 11.32 8.61 17.98
N ARG A 68 10.90 7.58 18.70
CA ARG A 68 10.58 6.29 18.08
C ARG A 68 9.30 6.42 17.25
N TYR A 69 9.26 5.76 16.09
CA TYR A 69 8.02 5.58 15.36
C TYR A 69 7.03 4.78 16.21
N ARG A 70 5.78 5.24 16.25
CA ARG A 70 4.70 4.43 16.81
C ARG A 70 4.32 3.40 15.75
N VAL A 71 4.64 2.15 15.98
CA VAL A 71 4.17 1.04 15.14
C VAL A 71 2.66 0.98 15.29
N ARG A 72 1.92 0.96 14.19
CA ARG A 72 0.48 0.73 14.19
C ARG A 72 0.28 -0.76 14.00
N ASP A 73 -0.09 -1.43 15.06
CA ASP A 73 -0.40 -2.85 15.08
C ASP A 73 -1.92 -3.05 14.90
N ARG A 74 -2.45 -2.57 13.76
CA ARG A 74 -3.86 -2.64 13.43
C ARG A 74 -4.07 -3.71 12.38
N ARG A 75 -4.84 -4.76 12.72
CA ARG A 75 -5.35 -5.77 11.79
C ARG A 75 -6.87 -5.89 11.93
N LEU A 76 -7.55 -6.39 10.92
CA LEU A 76 -8.98 -6.66 10.97
C LEU A 76 -9.23 -7.97 11.74
N SER A 77 -10.25 -7.95 12.57
CA SER A 77 -10.87 -9.14 13.12
C SER A 77 -11.80 -9.79 12.10
N GLU A 78 -12.22 -11.03 12.35
CA GLU A 78 -13.19 -11.73 11.50
C GLU A 78 -14.52 -10.97 11.37
N ALA A 79 -15.03 -10.39 12.47
CA ALA A 79 -16.23 -9.57 12.46
C ALA A 79 -16.08 -8.31 11.59
N GLU A 80 -14.88 -7.71 11.58
CA GLU A 80 -14.58 -6.56 10.74
C GLU A 80 -14.44 -6.94 9.26
N TYR A 81 -13.92 -8.12 8.92
CA TYR A 81 -13.94 -8.64 7.56
C TYR A 81 -15.37 -8.86 7.05
N ARG A 82 -16.26 -9.43 7.87
CA ARG A 82 -17.69 -9.55 7.52
C ARG A 82 -18.33 -8.18 7.29
N THR A 83 -18.00 -7.20 8.14
CA THR A 83 -18.48 -5.82 7.98
C THR A 83 -17.93 -5.19 6.70
N LEU A 84 -16.64 -5.39 6.40
CA LEU A 84 -16.01 -4.94 5.16
C LEU A 84 -16.73 -5.53 3.94
N GLY A 85 -16.92 -6.85 3.92
CA GLY A 85 -17.61 -7.54 2.82
C GLY A 85 -19.00 -6.99 2.57
N ARG A 86 -19.79 -6.72 3.63
CA ARG A 86 -21.12 -6.12 3.52
C ARG A 86 -21.06 -4.72 2.93
N ILE A 87 -20.21 -3.83 3.45
CA ILE A 87 -20.05 -2.46 2.92
C ILE A 87 -19.64 -2.48 1.45
N LEU A 88 -18.68 -3.32 1.08
CA LEU A 88 -18.21 -3.40 -0.31
C LEU A 88 -19.29 -3.95 -1.24
N LYS A 89 -20.15 -4.84 -0.75
CA LYS A 89 -21.29 -5.37 -1.51
C LYS A 89 -22.39 -4.34 -1.69
N GLU A 90 -22.71 -3.56 -0.67
CA GLU A 90 -23.73 -2.51 -0.72
C GLU A 90 -23.44 -1.44 -1.77
N VAL A 91 -22.16 -1.15 -2.04
CA VAL A 91 -21.74 -0.11 -2.99
C VAL A 91 -21.19 -0.64 -4.31
N GLN A 92 -21.25 -1.95 -4.56
CA GLN A 92 -20.61 -2.56 -5.74
C GLN A 92 -21.16 -2.02 -7.06
N ASP A 93 -22.45 -1.70 -7.10
CA ASP A 93 -23.16 -1.19 -8.29
C ASP A 93 -23.28 0.35 -8.29
N ASP A 94 -22.70 1.02 -7.30
CA ASP A 94 -22.66 2.47 -7.22
C ASP A 94 -21.70 3.05 -8.28
N SER A 95 -22.15 4.01 -9.05
CA SER A 95 -21.38 4.61 -10.15
C SER A 95 -20.10 5.32 -9.70
N HIS A 96 -20.03 5.77 -8.45
CA HIS A 96 -18.89 6.49 -7.89
C HIS A 96 -18.01 5.60 -7.02
N TYR A 97 -18.62 4.75 -6.16
CA TYR A 97 -17.88 3.94 -5.18
C TYR A 97 -17.60 2.52 -5.64
N GLY A 98 -18.33 1.98 -6.61
CA GLY A 98 -18.21 0.58 -7.03
C GLY A 98 -16.79 0.18 -7.40
N ILE A 99 -16.13 0.96 -8.27
CA ILE A 99 -14.74 0.68 -8.67
C ILE A 99 -13.74 0.77 -7.49
N HIS A 100 -14.01 1.68 -6.53
CA HIS A 100 -13.18 1.82 -5.33
C HIS A 100 -13.38 0.64 -4.36
N ALA A 101 -14.61 0.13 -4.26
CA ALA A 101 -14.93 -1.06 -3.48
C ALA A 101 -14.24 -2.30 -4.04
N GLU A 102 -14.22 -2.45 -5.36
CA GLU A 102 -13.50 -3.54 -6.03
C GLU A 102 -11.98 -3.48 -5.79
N ILE A 103 -11.38 -2.29 -5.84
CA ILE A 103 -9.96 -2.10 -5.50
C ILE A 103 -9.69 -2.52 -4.06
N LEU A 104 -10.54 -2.12 -3.10
CA LEU A 104 -10.39 -2.50 -1.69
C LEU A 104 -10.53 -4.01 -1.51
N ARG A 105 -11.47 -4.64 -2.22
CA ARG A 105 -11.64 -6.10 -2.22
C ARG A 105 -10.37 -6.79 -2.71
N LEU A 106 -9.79 -6.38 -3.83
CA LEU A 106 -8.55 -6.98 -4.32
C LEU A 106 -7.39 -6.77 -3.36
N ILE A 107 -7.26 -5.60 -2.75
CA ILE A 107 -6.22 -5.37 -1.73
C ILE A 107 -6.40 -6.32 -0.54
N ALA A 108 -7.63 -6.53 -0.08
CA ALA A 108 -7.92 -7.45 1.02
C ALA A 108 -7.58 -8.91 0.66
N LEU A 109 -7.89 -9.34 -0.57
CA LEU A 109 -7.68 -10.71 -1.05
C LEU A 109 -6.24 -11.03 -1.46
N THR A 110 -5.41 -10.01 -1.75
CA THR A 110 -4.05 -10.21 -2.29
C THR A 110 -2.95 -9.70 -1.38
N GLY A 111 -3.26 -8.80 -0.44
CA GLY A 111 -2.26 -8.07 0.30
C GLY A 111 -1.37 -7.15 -0.57
N CYS A 112 -1.69 -6.92 -1.83
CA CYS A 112 -0.93 -6.04 -2.72
C CYS A 112 -0.92 -4.59 -2.22
N ARG A 113 0.09 -3.83 -2.64
CA ARG A 113 0.12 -2.39 -2.36
C ARG A 113 -1.00 -1.69 -3.14
N ARG A 114 -1.58 -0.65 -2.53
CA ARG A 114 -2.63 0.16 -3.17
C ARG A 114 -2.28 0.59 -4.59
N GLY A 115 -1.06 1.08 -4.82
CA GLY A 115 -0.61 1.53 -6.13
C GLY A 115 -0.50 0.39 -7.14
N GLU A 116 -0.14 -0.80 -6.71
CA GLU A 116 -0.07 -2.01 -7.54
C GLU A 116 -1.47 -2.40 -8.07
N ILE A 117 -2.49 -2.33 -7.21
CA ILE A 117 -3.87 -2.64 -7.63
C ILE A 117 -4.49 -1.52 -8.47
N ILE A 118 -4.35 -0.25 -8.05
CA ILE A 118 -4.92 0.89 -8.83
C ILE A 118 -4.33 0.95 -10.24
N GLY A 119 -3.02 0.74 -10.37
CA GLY A 119 -2.30 0.79 -11.64
C GLY A 119 -2.27 -0.52 -12.41
N LEU A 120 -2.96 -1.56 -11.95
CA LEU A 120 -2.94 -2.90 -12.55
C LEU A 120 -3.46 -2.87 -14.01
N LYS A 121 -2.68 -3.42 -14.91
CA LYS A 121 -3.01 -3.56 -16.33
C LYS A 121 -3.41 -5.00 -16.65
N TRP A 122 -4.29 -5.16 -17.63
CA TRP A 122 -4.67 -6.49 -18.11
C TRP A 122 -3.48 -7.31 -18.63
N SER A 123 -2.46 -6.64 -19.18
CA SER A 123 -1.21 -7.28 -19.62
C SER A 123 -0.33 -7.81 -18.49
N GLU A 124 -0.66 -7.48 -17.25
CA GLU A 124 0.03 -7.93 -16.03
C GLU A 124 -0.74 -9.03 -15.30
N VAL A 125 -1.95 -9.36 -15.77
CA VAL A 125 -2.79 -10.41 -15.20
C VAL A 125 -2.53 -11.71 -15.96
N ASP A 126 -1.97 -12.69 -15.27
CA ASP A 126 -1.72 -14.04 -15.76
C ASP A 126 -2.69 -15.01 -15.07
N ILE A 127 -3.84 -15.24 -15.72
CA ILE A 127 -4.90 -16.11 -15.20
C ILE A 127 -4.41 -17.57 -15.10
N GLU A 128 -3.79 -18.08 -16.16
CA GLU A 128 -3.30 -19.46 -16.21
C GLU A 128 -2.21 -19.71 -15.16
N GLY A 129 -1.29 -18.74 -15.01
CA GLY A 129 -0.23 -18.80 -14.00
C GLY A 129 -0.70 -18.41 -12.58
N SER A 130 -1.98 -18.09 -12.37
CA SER A 130 -2.52 -17.63 -11.08
C SER A 130 -1.67 -16.55 -10.42
N CYS A 131 -1.30 -15.51 -11.17
CA CYS A 131 -0.45 -14.44 -10.67
C CYS A 131 -0.64 -13.08 -11.35
N LEU A 132 -0.13 -12.06 -10.68
CA LEU A 132 0.05 -10.73 -11.25
C LEU A 132 1.54 -10.49 -11.53
N ARG A 133 1.90 -10.22 -12.79
CA ARG A 133 3.28 -9.94 -13.24
C ARG A 133 3.49 -8.43 -13.34
N LEU A 134 3.71 -7.81 -12.18
CA LEU A 134 3.87 -6.36 -12.06
C LEU A 134 5.21 -5.92 -12.65
N LYS A 135 5.16 -5.08 -13.70
CA LYS A 135 6.37 -4.57 -14.38
C LYS A 135 7.03 -3.44 -13.63
N ASP A 136 6.23 -2.59 -12.98
CA ASP A 136 6.69 -1.41 -12.25
C ASP A 136 6.11 -1.40 -10.85
N SER A 137 6.81 -2.01 -9.90
CA SER A 137 6.51 -1.90 -8.48
C SER A 137 7.57 -1.05 -7.78
N LYS A 138 7.27 -0.56 -6.57
CA LYS A 138 8.23 0.21 -5.75
C LYS A 138 9.60 -0.47 -5.61
N GLU A 139 9.66 -1.77 -5.82
CA GLU A 139 10.84 -2.60 -5.67
C GLU A 139 11.35 -3.19 -7.01
N GLY A 140 10.81 -2.70 -8.14
CA GLY A 140 11.07 -3.19 -9.50
C GLY A 140 10.08 -4.28 -9.92
N ALA A 141 10.34 -4.97 -11.02
CA ALA A 141 9.49 -6.04 -11.52
C ALA A 141 9.30 -7.14 -10.47
N SER A 142 8.07 -7.62 -10.32
CA SER A 142 7.75 -8.61 -9.29
C SER A 142 6.48 -9.40 -9.63
N VAL A 143 6.43 -10.64 -9.16
CA VAL A 143 5.29 -11.55 -9.35
C VAL A 143 4.54 -11.68 -8.02
N ARG A 144 3.21 -11.63 -8.09
CA ARG A 144 2.31 -11.85 -6.95
C ARG A 144 1.46 -13.07 -7.22
N PRO A 145 1.63 -14.16 -6.49
CA PRO A 145 0.69 -15.27 -6.54
C PRO A 145 -0.67 -14.80 -6.04
N VAL A 146 -1.74 -15.25 -6.68
CA VAL A 146 -3.12 -14.92 -6.30
C VAL A 146 -3.96 -16.19 -6.22
N GLY A 147 -4.89 -16.21 -5.28
CA GLY A 147 -5.79 -17.34 -5.09
C GLY A 147 -7.00 -17.31 -6.02
N LEU A 148 -7.74 -18.42 -6.03
CA LEU A 148 -8.93 -18.61 -6.86
C LEU A 148 -9.96 -17.49 -6.74
N PRO A 149 -10.28 -16.94 -5.54
CA PRO A 149 -11.22 -15.82 -5.44
C PRO A 149 -10.82 -14.57 -6.25
N VAL A 150 -9.53 -14.36 -6.43
CA VAL A 150 -8.99 -13.22 -7.21
C VAL A 150 -9.08 -13.53 -8.70
N ILE A 151 -8.78 -14.77 -9.09
CA ILE A 151 -8.88 -15.23 -10.50
C ILE A 151 -10.33 -15.11 -10.97
N GLU A 152 -11.28 -15.70 -10.24
CA GLU A 152 -12.73 -15.62 -10.53
C GLU A 152 -13.19 -14.16 -10.72
N TYR A 153 -12.75 -13.27 -9.82
CA TYR A 153 -13.05 -11.86 -9.91
C TYR A 153 -12.49 -11.22 -11.20
N LEU A 154 -11.21 -11.48 -11.51
CA LEU A 154 -10.53 -10.88 -12.66
C LEU A 154 -11.11 -11.39 -13.98
N GLU A 155 -11.48 -12.66 -14.10
CA GLU A 155 -12.17 -13.21 -15.26
C GLU A 155 -13.54 -12.54 -15.48
N ALA A 156 -14.34 -12.44 -14.41
CA ALA A 156 -15.63 -11.75 -14.46
C ALA A 156 -15.50 -10.26 -14.80
N ALA A 157 -14.46 -9.58 -14.30
CA ALA A 157 -14.19 -8.19 -14.62
C ALA A 157 -13.72 -8.00 -16.07
N ARG A 158 -12.91 -8.93 -16.61
CA ARG A 158 -12.39 -8.88 -17.98
C ARG A 158 -13.50 -8.94 -19.02
N SER A 159 -14.53 -9.75 -18.76
CA SER A 159 -15.70 -9.85 -19.67
C SER A 159 -16.50 -8.56 -19.78
N LYS A 160 -16.41 -7.68 -18.79
CA LYS A 160 -17.20 -6.43 -18.70
C LYS A 160 -16.40 -5.16 -19.01
N ARG A 161 -15.07 -5.25 -19.13
CA ARG A 161 -14.18 -4.08 -19.22
C ARG A 161 -13.19 -4.21 -20.37
N ASN A 162 -13.21 -3.20 -21.22
CA ASN A 162 -12.25 -3.01 -22.31
C ASN A 162 -11.25 -1.92 -21.91
N GLY A 163 -10.02 -1.98 -22.42
CA GLY A 163 -8.99 -0.96 -22.19
C GLY A 163 -7.73 -1.53 -21.55
N THR A 164 -6.81 -0.65 -21.21
CA THR A 164 -5.48 -1.02 -20.68
C THR A 164 -5.53 -1.45 -19.21
N PHE A 165 -6.32 -0.74 -18.39
CA PHE A 165 -6.34 -0.92 -16.93
C PHE A 165 -7.49 -1.82 -16.47
N VAL A 166 -7.22 -2.62 -15.44
CA VAL A 166 -8.26 -3.39 -14.73
C VAL A 166 -9.25 -2.45 -14.05
N PHE A 167 -8.76 -1.32 -13.53
CA PHE A 167 -9.56 -0.27 -12.90
C PHE A 167 -9.42 1.05 -13.67
N PRO A 168 -10.19 1.22 -14.76
CA PRO A 168 -10.09 2.42 -15.57
C PRO A 168 -10.64 3.64 -14.82
N GLY A 169 -10.01 4.79 -15.05
CA GLY A 169 -10.49 6.10 -14.61
C GLY A 169 -11.41 6.75 -15.64
N GLN A 170 -11.61 8.05 -15.49
CA GLN A 170 -12.29 8.86 -16.50
C GLN A 170 -11.39 8.99 -17.74
N GLY A 171 -11.69 8.23 -18.79
CA GLY A 171 -10.88 8.07 -19.98
C GLY A 171 -10.21 6.69 -20.02
N GLN A 172 -10.18 6.10 -21.22
CA GLN A 172 -9.77 4.68 -21.39
C GLN A 172 -8.30 4.38 -21.05
N ASP A 173 -7.43 5.38 -21.09
CA ASP A 173 -5.98 5.23 -20.92
C ASP A 173 -5.45 5.69 -19.56
N ASN A 174 -6.32 5.90 -18.57
CA ASN A 174 -5.92 6.31 -17.24
C ASN A 174 -6.44 5.34 -16.18
N ALA A 175 -5.64 5.10 -15.14
CA ALA A 175 -6.09 4.40 -13.94
C ALA A 175 -7.05 5.29 -13.13
N VAL A 176 -7.89 4.66 -12.30
CA VAL A 176 -8.85 5.36 -11.44
C VAL A 176 -8.15 6.38 -10.52
N GLY A 177 -8.71 7.60 -10.46
CA GLY A 177 -8.26 8.68 -9.57
C GLY A 177 -9.06 8.76 -8.27
N ASN A 178 -8.72 9.77 -7.43
CA ASN A 178 -9.44 10.14 -6.19
C ASN A 178 -9.64 9.04 -5.14
N PHE A 179 -9.01 7.89 -5.30
CA PHE A 179 -9.13 6.75 -4.41
C PHE A 179 -8.96 7.11 -2.91
N PRO A 180 -7.98 7.97 -2.49
CA PRO A 180 -7.82 8.29 -1.07
C PRO A 180 -9.00 9.01 -0.43
N GLN A 181 -9.73 9.80 -1.18
CA GLN A 181 -10.92 10.52 -0.72
C GLN A 181 -12.13 9.59 -0.67
N SER A 182 -12.30 8.78 -1.71
CA SER A 182 -13.46 7.89 -1.84
C SER A 182 -13.51 6.82 -0.75
N TRP A 183 -12.41 6.09 -0.50
CA TRP A 183 -12.42 5.07 0.54
C TRP A 183 -12.56 5.65 1.96
N LYS A 184 -11.99 6.84 2.23
CA LYS A 184 -12.18 7.52 3.52
C LYS A 184 -13.65 7.88 3.75
N LYS A 185 -14.32 8.38 2.72
CA LYS A 185 -15.75 8.72 2.81
C LYS A 185 -16.60 7.46 2.96
N LEU A 186 -16.25 6.37 2.25
CA LEU A 186 -16.94 5.10 2.35
C LEU A 186 -16.94 4.51 3.77
N PHE A 187 -15.85 4.73 4.53
CA PHE A 187 -15.70 4.19 5.88
C PHE A 187 -15.94 5.19 7.02
N SER A 188 -16.17 6.50 6.71
CA SER A 188 -16.23 7.57 7.74
C SER A 188 -17.22 7.30 8.86
N ASP A 189 -18.39 6.78 8.51
CA ASP A 189 -19.51 6.54 9.43
C ASP A 189 -19.70 5.07 9.75
N THR A 190 -18.64 4.27 9.66
CA THR A 190 -18.64 2.83 9.91
C THR A 190 -17.64 2.47 11.01
N PRO A 191 -17.75 1.28 11.61
CA PRO A 191 -16.73 0.77 12.54
C PRO A 191 -15.33 0.65 11.92
N LEU A 192 -15.21 0.74 10.59
CA LEU A 192 -13.95 0.63 9.84
C LEU A 192 -13.31 2.00 9.50
N TRP A 193 -13.72 3.08 10.15
CA TRP A 193 -13.26 4.45 9.87
C TRP A 193 -11.73 4.64 9.89
N ASP A 194 -11.02 3.84 10.67
CA ASP A 194 -9.55 3.85 10.82
C ASP A 194 -8.85 2.87 9.87
N VAL A 195 -9.61 2.02 9.17
CA VAL A 195 -9.07 1.03 8.24
C VAL A 195 -8.58 1.72 6.98
N THR A 196 -7.35 1.45 6.61
CA THR A 196 -6.69 1.95 5.41
C THR A 196 -6.31 0.79 4.49
N PRO A 197 -6.03 1.02 3.19
CA PRO A 197 -5.49 -0.01 2.32
C PRO A 197 -4.23 -0.69 2.88
N HIS A 198 -3.44 0.03 3.67
CA HIS A 198 -2.27 -0.54 4.34
C HIS A 198 -2.67 -1.48 5.50
N VAL A 199 -3.73 -1.15 6.22
CA VAL A 199 -4.29 -2.05 7.25
C VAL A 199 -4.82 -3.34 6.62
N LEU A 200 -5.49 -3.29 5.45
CA LEU A 200 -5.93 -4.48 4.73
C LEU A 200 -4.75 -5.38 4.36
N ARG A 201 -3.69 -4.80 3.82
CA ARG A 201 -2.45 -5.54 3.51
C ARG A 201 -1.80 -6.14 4.76
N HIS A 202 -1.74 -5.40 5.87
CA HIS A 202 -1.26 -5.93 7.15
C HIS A 202 -2.12 -7.09 7.65
N SER A 203 -3.44 -6.96 7.53
CA SER A 203 -4.38 -8.00 7.94
C SER A 203 -4.20 -9.27 7.11
N PHE A 204 -4.00 -9.15 5.79
CA PHE A 204 -3.68 -10.28 4.92
C PHE A 204 -2.39 -11.00 5.38
N ALA A 205 -1.32 -10.26 5.64
CA ALA A 205 -0.07 -10.83 6.14
C ALA A 205 -0.23 -11.49 7.52
N SER A 206 -1.04 -10.90 8.41
CA SER A 206 -1.33 -11.46 9.72
C SER A 206 -2.13 -12.76 9.64
N ILE A 207 -3.13 -12.83 8.74
CA ILE A 207 -3.88 -14.07 8.50
C ILE A 207 -2.94 -15.15 7.96
N ALA A 208 -2.05 -14.82 7.02
CA ALA A 208 -1.07 -15.77 6.53
C ALA A 208 -0.17 -16.31 7.66
N ASN A 209 0.24 -15.45 8.60
CA ASN A 209 1.00 -15.86 9.78
C ASN A 209 0.17 -16.74 10.72
N ASP A 210 -1.08 -16.37 11.00
CA ASP A 210 -2.00 -17.14 11.85
C ASP A 210 -2.31 -18.53 11.27
N LEU A 211 -2.30 -18.65 9.93
CA LEU A 211 -2.41 -19.92 9.19
C LEU A 211 -1.10 -20.73 9.15
N GLY A 212 -0.03 -20.25 9.78
CA GLY A 212 1.24 -20.98 9.94
C GLY A 212 2.21 -20.86 8.76
N PHE A 213 1.98 -19.94 7.82
CA PHE A 213 2.95 -19.71 6.74
C PHE A 213 4.21 -19.04 7.25
N THR A 214 5.36 -19.43 6.67
CA THR A 214 6.67 -18.87 7.05
C THR A 214 6.79 -17.39 6.64
N GLU A 215 7.67 -16.63 7.33
CA GLU A 215 7.97 -15.23 6.96
C GLU A 215 8.40 -15.10 5.49
N ILE A 216 9.15 -16.08 4.97
CA ILE A 216 9.59 -16.11 3.57
C ILE A 216 8.39 -16.21 2.63
N THR A 217 7.45 -17.12 2.92
CA THR A 217 6.21 -17.29 2.15
C THR A 217 5.38 -16.00 2.21
N ILE A 218 5.18 -15.45 3.40
CA ILE A 218 4.43 -14.19 3.59
C ILE A 218 5.10 -13.04 2.83
N ALA A 219 6.42 -12.90 2.91
CA ALA A 219 7.17 -11.89 2.17
C ALA A 219 6.99 -12.03 0.65
N ALA A 220 6.97 -13.27 0.13
CA ALA A 220 6.70 -13.54 -1.29
C ALA A 220 5.26 -13.15 -1.69
N LEU A 221 4.26 -13.54 -0.88
CA LEU A 221 2.85 -13.19 -1.12
C LEU A 221 2.65 -11.68 -1.22
N ILE A 222 3.16 -10.92 -0.25
CA ILE A 222 2.97 -9.47 -0.22
C ILE A 222 4.05 -8.68 -1.00
N GLY A 223 5.08 -9.35 -1.51
CA GLY A 223 6.15 -8.74 -2.30
C GLY A 223 7.13 -7.88 -1.50
N HIS A 224 7.60 -8.38 -0.38
CA HIS A 224 8.70 -7.79 0.39
C HIS A 224 10.05 -8.48 0.11
N ALA A 225 10.12 -9.34 -0.88
CA ALA A 225 11.24 -10.26 -1.11
C ALA A 225 12.48 -9.64 -1.78
N LYS A 226 12.80 -8.36 -1.54
CA LYS A 226 14.09 -7.80 -1.98
C LYS A 226 15.21 -8.16 -0.99
N GLY A 227 16.22 -8.88 -1.50
CA GLY A 227 17.48 -9.13 -0.82
C GLY A 227 17.64 -10.49 -0.14
N SER A 228 16.64 -11.37 -0.15
CA SER A 228 16.81 -12.76 0.29
C SER A 228 17.28 -13.64 -0.86
N VAL A 229 17.98 -14.72 -0.53
CA VAL A 229 18.39 -15.78 -1.47
C VAL A 229 17.21 -16.28 -2.30
N THR A 230 16.00 -16.17 -1.77
CA THR A 230 14.71 -16.53 -2.37
C THR A 230 14.36 -15.72 -3.62
N SER A 231 14.85 -14.47 -3.77
CA SER A 231 14.59 -13.68 -4.98
C SER A 231 15.18 -14.29 -6.25
N LYS A 232 16.17 -15.16 -6.13
CA LYS A 232 16.78 -15.91 -7.23
C LYS A 232 15.95 -17.15 -7.65
N TYR A 233 15.08 -17.63 -6.76
CA TYR A 233 14.24 -18.81 -7.00
C TYR A 233 12.82 -18.48 -7.50
N VAL A 234 12.43 -17.20 -7.52
CA VAL A 234 11.08 -16.73 -7.91
C VAL A 234 10.90 -16.64 -9.45
N HIS A 235 11.75 -17.29 -10.24
CA HIS A 235 11.51 -17.40 -11.69
C HIS A 235 10.40 -18.39 -12.07
N THR A 236 10.08 -19.33 -11.19
CA THR A 236 8.93 -20.24 -11.32
C THR A 236 8.02 -20.01 -10.13
N LEU A 237 6.76 -19.66 -10.35
CA LEU A 237 5.77 -19.66 -9.29
C LEU A 237 5.67 -21.08 -8.75
N ASP A 238 6.15 -21.26 -7.53
CA ASP A 238 6.01 -22.50 -6.82
C ASP A 238 4.53 -22.74 -6.53
N SER A 239 4.02 -23.93 -6.83
CA SER A 239 2.66 -24.37 -6.49
C SER A 239 2.33 -24.10 -5.01
N THR A 240 3.33 -24.15 -4.14
CA THR A 240 3.23 -23.80 -2.71
C THR A 240 2.82 -22.35 -2.49
N LEU A 241 3.34 -21.40 -3.27
CA LEU A 241 2.97 -19.99 -3.15
C LEU A 241 1.55 -19.72 -3.67
N ILE A 242 1.13 -20.41 -4.72
CA ILE A 242 -0.24 -20.32 -5.24
C ILE A 242 -1.21 -20.89 -4.20
N MET A 243 -0.91 -22.07 -3.64
CA MET A 243 -1.70 -22.69 -2.59
C MET A 243 -1.79 -21.78 -1.35
N ALA A 244 -0.70 -21.16 -0.95
CA ALA A 244 -0.70 -20.22 0.17
C ALA A 244 -1.58 -19.00 -0.12
N ALA A 245 -1.47 -18.41 -1.32
CA ALA A 245 -2.31 -17.29 -1.76
C ALA A 245 -3.79 -17.69 -1.77
N ASP A 246 -4.11 -18.89 -2.26
CA ASP A 246 -5.47 -19.42 -2.30
C ASP A 246 -6.05 -19.63 -0.90
N THR A 247 -5.29 -20.24 -0.01
CA THR A 247 -5.68 -20.48 1.38
C THR A 247 -5.99 -19.16 2.10
N VAL A 248 -5.11 -18.15 1.99
CA VAL A 248 -5.29 -16.86 2.66
C VAL A 248 -6.46 -16.08 2.03
N SER A 249 -6.57 -16.03 0.71
CA SER A 249 -7.66 -15.33 0.04
C SER A 249 -9.01 -16.01 0.26
N GLY A 250 -9.05 -17.35 0.34
CA GLY A 250 -10.23 -18.11 0.69
C GLY A 250 -10.72 -17.85 2.11
N TYR A 251 -9.81 -17.64 3.06
CA TYR A 251 -10.15 -17.25 4.43
C TYR A 251 -10.74 -15.83 4.51
N VAL A 252 -10.30 -14.92 3.65
CA VAL A 252 -10.74 -13.52 3.59
C VAL A 252 -12.08 -13.36 2.84
N LYS A 253 -12.40 -14.25 1.88
CA LYS A 253 -13.63 -14.21 1.05
C LYS A 253 -14.89 -14.40 1.89
#